data_2a90063bf981ec612cd24ce3b091f17c
#
_entry.id   2a90063bf981ec612cd24ce3b091f17c
#
_cell.length_a   1.000
_cell.length_b   1.000
_cell.length_c   1.000
_cell.angle_alpha   90.00
_cell.angle_beta   90.00
_cell.angle_gamma   90.00
#
_symmetry.space_group_name_H-M   'P 1'
#
loop_
_entity.id
_entity.type
_entity.pdbx_description
1 polymer ?
#
loop_
_entity_poly.entity_id
_entity_poly.type
_entity_poly.pdbx_seq_one_letter_code
_entity_poly.pdbx_strand_id
1 'polypeptide(L)'
;MRVVYEPESETYRGEKYDFIYISFCDDEGESYTTTESDGIWLSQVTNQYRAKHAIPYTDEIIALRERYGLSASKMSVILGFGANQYRLYEMGEVPSESNGKMIRSVMNPKVFLDLVNSSRHELTDREYDKIVARMEEVIAQSDEWHSERWTVDRLFRSGRGVANGFAPLSTARLKNLLLYILGKMGDTFQTKMNKVLFYIDFLSYRERGMAISGLAYNAIDFGPVPQRWDRVYSAFDEVEQQTKLVHDQECVALTATAAADMGGFTIEEKAIIDEVCEKMKSLSAHDISDLSHREPAWKNHLHQSETIPYSEAFSLVGV
;
A
#
# COMPACT_ATOMS: atom_id res chain seq x y z
N MET A 1 13.39 22.15 -17.95
CA MET A 1 13.38 20.67 -17.70
C MET A 1 11.95 20.19 -17.69
N ARG A 2 11.58 19.17 -18.47
CA ARG A 2 10.23 18.61 -18.60
C ARG A 2 10.28 17.12 -18.23
N VAL A 3 9.34 16.66 -17.42
CA VAL A 3 9.13 15.22 -17.15
C VAL A 3 8.30 14.62 -18.28
N VAL A 4 8.68 13.43 -18.74
CA VAL A 4 8.01 12.68 -19.81
C VAL A 4 7.61 11.31 -19.26
N TYR A 5 6.36 10.93 -19.46
CA TYR A 5 5.79 9.66 -19.06
C TYR A 5 5.39 8.88 -20.32
N GLU A 6 6.00 7.72 -20.54
CA GLU A 6 5.79 6.90 -21.74
C GLU A 6 5.40 5.46 -21.36
N PRO A 7 4.34 4.90 -21.97
CA PRO A 7 4.01 3.50 -21.77
C PRO A 7 5.06 2.61 -22.44
N GLU A 8 5.65 1.72 -21.68
CA GLU A 8 6.70 0.81 -22.10
C GLU A 8 6.40 -0.62 -21.61
N SER A 9 7.17 -1.57 -22.08
CA SER A 9 7.07 -2.96 -21.69
C SER A 9 8.46 -3.56 -21.50
N GLU A 10 8.65 -4.32 -20.43
CA GLU A 10 9.90 -5.01 -20.12
C GLU A 10 9.68 -6.52 -19.94
N THR A 11 10.67 -7.30 -20.34
CA THR A 11 10.67 -8.75 -20.12
C THR A 11 11.43 -9.05 -18.83
N TYR A 12 10.67 -9.34 -17.78
CA TYR A 12 11.23 -9.72 -16.49
C TYR A 12 11.01 -11.22 -16.23
N ARG A 13 12.10 -11.97 -16.01
CA ARG A 13 12.09 -13.43 -15.79
C ARG A 13 11.28 -14.23 -16.82
N GLY A 14 11.37 -13.80 -18.09
CA GLY A 14 10.71 -14.48 -19.23
C GLY A 14 9.26 -14.10 -19.48
N GLU A 15 8.72 -13.15 -18.73
CA GLU A 15 7.35 -12.65 -18.87
C GLU A 15 7.33 -11.15 -19.16
N LYS A 16 6.38 -10.73 -20.00
CA LYS A 16 6.23 -9.31 -20.38
C LYS A 16 5.34 -8.56 -19.39
N TYR A 17 5.80 -7.39 -18.97
CA TYR A 17 5.08 -6.49 -18.07
C TYR A 17 5.06 -5.08 -18.63
N ASP A 18 3.90 -4.45 -18.61
CA ASP A 18 3.71 -3.07 -19.04
C ASP A 18 3.91 -2.13 -17.85
N PHE A 19 4.56 -1.00 -18.10
CA PHE A 19 4.83 0.01 -17.07
C PHE A 19 4.90 1.40 -17.69
N ILE A 20 4.92 2.44 -16.86
CA ILE A 20 5.17 3.81 -17.32
C ILE A 20 6.63 4.15 -17.03
N TYR A 21 7.36 4.41 -18.11
CA TYR A 21 8.74 4.90 -18.08
C TYR A 21 8.76 6.39 -17.79
N ILE A 22 9.69 6.81 -16.94
CA ILE A 22 9.83 8.21 -16.51
C ILE A 22 11.18 8.71 -16.94
N SER A 23 11.19 9.72 -17.82
CA SER A 23 12.40 10.39 -18.25
C SER A 23 12.29 11.91 -18.07
N PHE A 24 13.42 12.55 -18.05
CA PHE A 24 13.57 14.00 -17.95
C PHE A 24 14.19 14.53 -19.24
N CYS A 25 13.57 15.51 -19.84
CA CYS A 25 14.09 16.16 -21.02
C CYS A 25 14.64 17.56 -20.63
N ASP A 26 15.88 17.84 -20.99
CA ASP A 26 16.47 19.16 -20.80
C ASP A 26 16.05 20.17 -21.84
N ASP A 27 16.58 21.38 -21.75
CA ASP A 27 16.26 22.47 -22.67
C ASP A 27 16.95 22.30 -24.06
N GLU A 28 17.94 21.41 -24.17
CA GLU A 28 18.62 21.02 -25.41
C GLU A 28 17.93 19.84 -26.11
N GLY A 29 16.94 19.21 -25.44
CA GLY A 29 16.14 18.09 -25.96
C GLY A 29 16.75 16.72 -25.69
N GLU A 30 17.80 16.64 -24.86
CA GLU A 30 18.37 15.37 -24.43
C GLU A 30 17.55 14.75 -23.31
N SER A 31 17.34 13.42 -23.40
CA SER A 31 16.55 12.67 -22.42
C SER A 31 17.48 11.86 -21.50
N TYR A 32 17.19 11.89 -20.20
CA TYR A 32 17.91 11.11 -19.19
C TYR A 32 16.98 10.60 -18.10
N THR A 33 17.44 9.63 -17.31
CA THR A 33 16.76 9.09 -16.13
C THR A 33 17.53 9.40 -14.86
N THR A 34 16.89 9.20 -13.73
CA THR A 34 17.51 9.26 -12.41
C THR A 34 17.38 7.91 -11.71
N THR A 35 18.18 7.67 -10.69
CA THR A 35 18.06 6.45 -9.88
C THR A 35 16.65 6.31 -9.29
N GLU A 36 16.04 7.42 -8.92
CA GLU A 36 14.66 7.44 -8.40
C GLU A 36 13.66 7.02 -9.48
N SER A 37 13.73 7.61 -10.70
CA SER A 37 12.84 7.23 -11.80
C SER A 37 13.03 5.78 -12.22
N ASP A 38 14.27 5.29 -12.22
CA ASP A 38 14.58 3.88 -12.50
C ASP A 38 14.01 2.97 -11.41
N GLY A 39 14.05 3.38 -10.15
CA GLY A 39 13.41 2.67 -9.04
C GLY A 39 11.90 2.55 -9.18
N ILE A 40 11.24 3.60 -9.69
CA ILE A 40 9.77 3.61 -9.86
C ILE A 40 9.34 2.62 -10.96
N TRP A 41 9.95 2.64 -12.14
CA TRP A 41 9.55 1.70 -13.19
C TRP A 41 9.88 0.26 -12.82
N LEU A 42 11.03 0.01 -12.18
CA LEU A 42 11.41 -1.32 -11.70
C LEU A 42 10.41 -1.84 -10.64
N SER A 43 9.92 -0.96 -9.76
CA SER A 43 8.89 -1.30 -8.78
C SER A 43 7.57 -1.69 -9.45
N GLN A 44 7.15 -0.98 -10.51
CA GLN A 44 5.96 -1.36 -11.28
C GLN A 44 6.07 -2.78 -11.85
N VAL A 45 7.19 -3.12 -12.47
CA VAL A 45 7.45 -4.43 -13.08
C VAL A 45 7.54 -5.54 -12.02
N THR A 46 8.38 -5.34 -11.01
CA THR A 46 8.63 -6.37 -9.99
C THR A 46 7.41 -6.62 -9.11
N ASN A 47 6.60 -5.61 -8.82
CA ASN A 47 5.37 -5.78 -8.04
C ASN A 47 4.28 -6.51 -8.84
N GLN A 48 4.18 -6.29 -10.15
CA GLN A 48 3.31 -7.10 -11.01
C GLN A 48 3.74 -8.57 -11.00
N TYR A 49 5.05 -8.84 -11.09
CA TYR A 49 5.59 -10.20 -11.00
C TYR A 49 5.26 -10.84 -9.64
N ARG A 50 5.48 -10.12 -8.52
CA ARG A 50 5.13 -10.59 -7.17
C ARG A 50 3.65 -10.92 -7.06
N ALA A 51 2.76 -10.05 -7.54
CA ALA A 51 1.32 -10.27 -7.52
C ALA A 51 0.93 -11.52 -8.31
N LYS A 52 1.46 -11.69 -9.52
CA LYS A 52 1.16 -12.81 -10.40
C LYS A 52 1.62 -14.17 -9.84
N HIS A 53 2.80 -14.22 -9.24
CA HIS A 53 3.43 -15.44 -8.73
C HIS A 53 3.23 -15.65 -7.22
N ALA A 54 2.37 -14.84 -6.57
CA ALA A 54 2.12 -14.87 -5.13
C ALA A 54 3.41 -14.80 -4.29
N ILE A 55 4.41 -14.03 -4.75
CA ILE A 55 5.66 -13.79 -4.03
C ILE A 55 5.43 -12.69 -2.98
N PRO A 56 5.90 -12.84 -1.73
CA PRO A 56 5.76 -11.81 -0.72
C PRO A 56 6.41 -10.49 -1.13
N TYR A 57 5.79 -9.38 -0.75
CA TYR A 57 6.34 -8.05 -0.94
C TYR A 57 7.41 -7.75 0.11
N THR A 58 8.26 -6.77 -0.16
CA THR A 58 9.38 -6.40 0.72
C THR A 58 8.93 -6.05 2.14
N ASP A 59 7.85 -5.29 2.27
CA ASP A 59 7.25 -4.94 3.57
C ASP A 59 6.70 -6.16 4.32
N GLU A 60 6.11 -7.14 3.63
CA GLU A 60 5.65 -8.39 4.23
C GLU A 60 6.82 -9.24 4.74
N ILE A 61 7.95 -9.25 4.01
CA ILE A 61 9.17 -9.96 4.40
C ILE A 61 9.79 -9.32 5.65
N ILE A 62 9.88 -8.00 5.70
CA ILE A 62 10.36 -7.26 6.87
C ILE A 62 9.45 -7.50 8.07
N ALA A 63 8.14 -7.31 7.90
CA ALA A 63 7.15 -7.50 8.97
C ALA A 63 7.17 -8.92 9.55
N LEU A 64 7.36 -9.94 8.71
CA LEU A 64 7.48 -11.34 9.15
C LEU A 64 8.66 -11.53 10.09
N ARG A 65 9.85 -11.05 9.72
CA ARG A 65 11.05 -11.14 10.55
C ARG A 65 10.89 -10.39 11.87
N GLU A 66 10.34 -9.20 11.84
CA GLU A 66 10.10 -8.38 13.03
C GLU A 66 9.10 -9.02 13.97
N ARG A 67 8.01 -9.59 13.44
CA ARG A 67 7.02 -10.35 14.20
C ARG A 67 7.67 -11.50 14.99
N TYR A 68 8.64 -12.18 14.37
CA TYR A 68 9.35 -13.30 15.01
C TYR A 68 10.54 -12.84 15.86
N GLY A 69 10.87 -11.55 15.85
CA GLY A 69 11.95 -10.98 16.67
C GLY A 69 13.34 -11.48 16.30
N LEU A 70 13.57 -11.77 15.00
CA LEU A 70 14.79 -12.38 14.49
C LEU A 70 15.63 -11.40 13.66
N SER A 71 16.94 -11.70 13.53
CA SER A 71 17.79 -11.04 12.54
C SER A 71 17.57 -11.66 11.15
N ALA A 72 17.86 -10.88 10.09
CA ALA A 72 17.79 -11.38 8.71
C ALA A 72 18.74 -12.58 8.47
N SER A 73 19.91 -12.57 9.11
CA SER A 73 20.84 -13.70 9.07
C SER A 73 20.25 -14.97 9.71
N LYS A 74 19.54 -14.84 10.84
CA LYS A 74 18.92 -15.98 11.51
C LYS A 74 17.73 -16.51 10.70
N MET A 75 16.97 -15.62 10.06
CA MET A 75 15.91 -16.04 9.10
C MET A 75 16.53 -16.83 7.93
N SER A 76 17.65 -16.38 7.37
CA SER A 76 18.34 -17.12 6.30
C SER A 76 18.73 -18.53 6.72
N VAL A 77 19.28 -18.70 7.93
CA VAL A 77 19.68 -20.01 8.48
C VAL A 77 18.47 -20.93 8.62
N ILE A 78 17.43 -20.49 9.31
CA ILE A 78 16.23 -21.32 9.60
C ILE A 78 15.49 -21.71 8.32
N LEU A 79 15.43 -20.80 7.33
CA LEU A 79 14.76 -21.05 6.05
C LEU A 79 15.61 -21.82 5.04
N GLY A 80 16.87 -22.15 5.38
CA GLY A 80 17.79 -22.82 4.46
C GLY A 80 18.20 -21.95 3.27
N PHE A 81 18.18 -20.63 3.41
CA PHE A 81 18.64 -19.72 2.38
C PHE A 81 20.16 -19.52 2.46
N GLY A 82 20.73 -19.04 1.36
CA GLY A 82 22.14 -18.61 1.38
C GLY A 82 22.41 -17.49 2.39
N ALA A 83 23.64 -17.39 2.85
CA ALA A 83 24.07 -16.34 3.77
C ALA A 83 23.65 -14.96 3.22
N ASN A 84 23.05 -14.14 4.06
CA ASN A 84 22.51 -12.80 3.72
C ASN A 84 21.34 -12.75 2.73
N GLN A 85 20.83 -13.87 2.21
CA GLN A 85 19.79 -13.86 1.18
C GLN A 85 18.48 -13.20 1.69
N TYR A 86 18.09 -13.44 2.93
CA TYR A 86 16.92 -12.79 3.51
C TYR A 86 17.07 -11.26 3.55
N ARG A 87 18.26 -10.77 3.87
CA ARG A 87 18.56 -9.34 3.87
C ARG A 87 18.44 -8.72 2.47
N LEU A 88 18.84 -9.43 1.42
CA LEU A 88 18.69 -8.94 0.04
C LEU A 88 17.21 -8.81 -0.32
N TYR A 89 16.36 -9.74 0.14
CA TYR A 89 14.91 -9.63 -0.04
C TYR A 89 14.30 -8.43 0.71
N GLU A 90 14.81 -8.12 1.90
CA GLU A 90 14.43 -6.89 2.62
C GLU A 90 14.90 -5.60 1.94
N MET A 91 15.92 -5.69 1.10
CA MET A 91 16.42 -4.58 0.28
C MET A 91 15.74 -4.47 -1.08
N GLY A 92 14.74 -5.31 -1.37
CA GLY A 92 13.92 -5.24 -2.57
C GLY A 92 14.19 -6.32 -3.62
N GLU A 93 15.23 -7.16 -3.47
CA GLU A 93 15.44 -8.29 -4.37
C GLU A 93 14.19 -9.18 -4.37
N VAL A 94 13.77 -9.60 -5.58
CA VAL A 94 12.60 -10.47 -5.72
C VAL A 94 13.02 -11.92 -5.47
N PRO A 95 12.44 -12.62 -4.47
CA PRO A 95 12.70 -14.02 -4.23
C PRO A 95 12.47 -14.89 -5.48
N SER A 96 13.18 -16.02 -5.57
CA SER A 96 12.76 -17.09 -6.48
C SER A 96 11.38 -17.59 -6.08
N GLU A 97 10.67 -18.25 -7.00
CA GLU A 97 9.35 -18.81 -6.66
C GLU A 97 9.41 -19.79 -5.48
N SER A 98 10.47 -20.61 -5.39
CA SER A 98 10.65 -21.56 -4.30
C SER A 98 10.86 -20.84 -2.96
N ASN A 99 11.73 -19.83 -2.91
CA ASN A 99 11.97 -19.05 -1.71
C ASN A 99 10.75 -18.19 -1.34
N GLY A 100 10.05 -17.65 -2.33
CA GLY A 100 8.80 -16.94 -2.12
C GLY A 100 7.71 -17.82 -1.49
N LYS A 101 7.55 -19.05 -1.98
CA LYS A 101 6.64 -20.05 -1.41
C LYS A 101 7.05 -20.43 0.02
N MET A 102 8.36 -20.60 0.28
CA MET A 102 8.86 -20.87 1.62
C MET A 102 8.53 -19.72 2.59
N ILE A 103 8.85 -18.47 2.21
CA ILE A 103 8.52 -17.29 3.04
C ILE A 103 7.00 -17.21 3.28
N ARG A 104 6.18 -17.45 2.26
CA ARG A 104 4.72 -17.45 2.39
C ARG A 104 4.22 -18.54 3.34
N SER A 105 4.80 -19.73 3.30
CA SER A 105 4.44 -20.84 4.18
C SER A 105 4.71 -20.53 5.64
N VAL A 106 5.84 -19.91 5.93
CA VAL A 106 6.25 -19.56 7.31
C VAL A 106 5.58 -18.30 7.86
N MET A 107 4.74 -17.64 7.10
CA MET A 107 3.80 -16.65 7.66
C MET A 107 2.83 -17.28 8.66
N ASN A 108 2.59 -18.61 8.53
CA ASN A 108 1.97 -19.40 9.59
C ASN A 108 3.02 -19.69 10.67
N PRO A 109 2.85 -19.19 11.90
CA PRO A 109 3.84 -19.34 12.96
C PRO A 109 4.07 -20.79 13.39
N LYS A 110 3.08 -21.69 13.22
CA LYS A 110 3.23 -23.12 13.52
C LYS A 110 4.20 -23.79 12.53
N VAL A 111 4.08 -23.47 11.24
CA VAL A 111 5.00 -23.96 10.19
C VAL A 111 6.42 -23.45 10.43
N PHE A 112 6.56 -22.19 10.86
CA PHE A 112 7.87 -21.66 11.20
C PHE A 112 8.48 -22.36 12.42
N LEU A 113 7.70 -22.66 13.45
CA LEU A 113 8.17 -23.40 14.61
C LEU A 113 8.65 -24.81 14.24
N ASP A 114 7.98 -25.50 13.31
CA ASP A 114 8.42 -26.78 12.80
C ASP A 114 9.77 -26.70 12.09
N LEU A 115 10.02 -25.62 11.33
CA LEU A 115 11.33 -25.37 10.72
C LEU A 115 12.41 -25.05 11.75
N VAL A 116 12.10 -24.27 12.79
CA VAL A 116 13.01 -24.00 13.92
C VAL A 116 13.44 -25.32 14.58
N ASN A 117 12.49 -26.23 14.84
CA ASN A 117 12.77 -27.55 15.40
C ASN A 117 13.68 -28.38 14.49
N SER A 118 13.42 -28.35 13.18
CA SER A 118 14.25 -29.07 12.19
C SER A 118 15.66 -28.48 12.05
N SER A 119 15.83 -27.19 12.26
CA SER A 119 17.11 -26.48 12.24
C SER A 119 17.79 -26.40 13.61
N ARG A 120 17.33 -27.18 14.58
CA ARG A 120 17.85 -27.17 15.97
C ARG A 120 19.37 -27.29 16.04
N HIS A 121 19.97 -28.09 15.16
CA HIS A 121 21.42 -28.34 15.11
C HIS A 121 22.24 -27.12 14.66
N GLU A 122 21.62 -26.10 14.07
CA GLU A 122 22.24 -24.83 13.63
C GLU A 122 22.08 -23.72 14.67
N LEU A 123 21.42 -24.02 15.81
CA LEU A 123 21.09 -23.06 16.85
C LEU A 123 21.77 -23.44 18.17
N THR A 124 22.26 -22.45 18.89
CA THR A 124 22.65 -22.66 20.30
C THR A 124 21.40 -22.89 21.17
N ASP A 125 21.55 -23.56 22.33
CA ASP A 125 20.43 -23.80 23.25
C ASP A 125 19.71 -22.50 23.61
N ARG A 126 20.46 -21.45 23.93
CA ARG A 126 19.91 -20.15 24.29
C ARG A 126 19.12 -19.48 23.13
N GLU A 127 19.59 -19.61 21.90
CA GLU A 127 18.88 -19.07 20.72
C GLU A 127 17.60 -19.84 20.48
N TYR A 128 17.66 -21.15 20.53
CA TYR A 128 16.51 -22.02 20.35
C TYR A 128 15.42 -21.72 21.39
N ASP A 129 15.74 -21.71 22.67
CA ASP A 129 14.78 -21.44 23.75
C ASP A 129 14.11 -20.06 23.58
N LYS A 130 14.92 -19.03 23.22
CA LYS A 130 14.40 -17.69 22.95
C LYS A 130 13.43 -17.67 21.77
N ILE A 131 13.75 -18.37 20.68
CA ILE A 131 12.90 -18.43 19.49
C ILE A 131 11.60 -19.16 19.80
N VAL A 132 11.68 -20.32 20.45
CA VAL A 132 10.49 -21.11 20.82
C VAL A 132 9.56 -20.29 21.70
N ALA A 133 10.07 -19.65 22.76
CA ALA A 133 9.25 -18.82 23.65
C ALA A 133 8.56 -17.68 22.86
N ARG A 134 9.28 -17.03 21.94
CA ARG A 134 8.68 -16.00 21.07
C ARG A 134 7.59 -16.57 20.17
N MET A 135 7.80 -17.75 19.60
CA MET A 135 6.81 -18.39 18.72
C MET A 135 5.55 -18.80 19.47
N GLU A 136 5.69 -19.27 20.71
CA GLU A 136 4.53 -19.57 21.57
C GLU A 136 3.67 -18.33 21.83
N GLU A 137 4.29 -17.17 22.11
CA GLU A 137 3.58 -15.88 22.23
C GLU A 137 2.83 -15.52 20.94
N VAL A 138 3.52 -15.62 19.79
CA VAL A 138 2.94 -15.29 18.47
C VAL A 138 1.78 -16.24 18.13
N ILE A 139 1.89 -17.53 18.46
CA ILE A 139 0.84 -18.51 18.23
C ILE A 139 -0.37 -18.24 19.15
N ALA A 140 -0.15 -17.89 20.41
CA ALA A 140 -1.23 -17.54 21.34
C ALA A 140 -2.03 -16.31 20.89
N GLN A 141 -1.39 -15.35 20.22
CA GLN A 141 -2.02 -14.16 19.64
C GLN A 141 -2.71 -14.42 18.28
N SER A 142 -2.62 -15.64 17.73
CA SER A 142 -3.08 -15.93 16.36
C SER A 142 -4.60 -15.89 16.18
N ASP A 143 -5.39 -15.93 17.23
CA ASP A 143 -6.86 -15.84 17.15
C ASP A 143 -7.34 -14.41 16.82
N GLU A 144 -6.59 -13.37 17.21
CA GLU A 144 -6.84 -11.99 16.79
C GLU A 144 -6.63 -11.82 15.26
N TRP A 145 -5.74 -12.59 14.68
CA TRP A 145 -5.44 -12.59 13.24
C TRP A 145 -6.62 -13.03 12.36
N HIS A 146 -7.46 -13.92 12.84
CA HIS A 146 -8.64 -14.36 12.09
C HIS A 146 -9.70 -13.26 12.02
N SER A 147 -9.84 -12.46 13.08
CA SER A 147 -10.72 -11.30 13.12
C SER A 147 -10.24 -10.19 12.17
N GLU A 148 -8.95 -9.88 12.18
CA GLU A 148 -8.36 -8.88 11.29
C GLU A 148 -8.49 -9.28 9.82
N ARG A 149 -8.22 -10.53 9.47
CA ARG A 149 -8.36 -11.03 8.11
C ARG A 149 -9.78 -10.91 7.58
N TRP A 150 -10.79 -11.21 8.41
CA TRP A 150 -12.20 -11.02 8.03
C TRP A 150 -12.52 -9.55 7.75
N THR A 151 -11.97 -8.63 8.53
CA THR A 151 -12.13 -7.19 8.34
C THR A 151 -11.41 -6.72 7.07
N VAL A 152 -10.21 -7.23 6.79
CA VAL A 152 -9.47 -6.99 5.54
C VAL A 152 -10.31 -7.42 4.34
N ASP A 153 -10.83 -8.65 4.33
CA ASP A 153 -11.66 -9.17 3.22
C ASP A 153 -12.97 -8.38 3.04
N ARG A 154 -13.47 -7.77 4.11
CA ARG A 154 -14.66 -6.93 4.08
C ARG A 154 -14.41 -5.53 3.51
N LEU A 155 -13.27 -4.93 3.81
CA LEU A 155 -12.90 -3.57 3.38
C LEU A 155 -12.27 -3.55 1.97
N PHE A 156 -11.38 -4.48 1.72
CA PHE A 156 -10.64 -4.56 0.47
C PHE A 156 -11.27 -5.61 -0.45
N ARG A 157 -11.75 -5.16 -1.61
CA ARG A 157 -12.47 -6.05 -2.55
C ARG A 157 -11.56 -7.06 -3.23
N SER A 158 -10.32 -6.71 -3.47
CA SER A 158 -9.31 -7.54 -4.13
C SER A 158 -8.11 -7.77 -3.22
N GLY A 159 -7.40 -8.87 -3.45
CA GLY A 159 -6.09 -9.08 -2.86
C GLY A 159 -5.10 -7.99 -3.27
N ARG A 160 -3.96 -7.93 -2.60
CA ARG A 160 -2.87 -7.00 -2.93
C ARG A 160 -2.38 -7.22 -4.36
N GLY A 161 -2.40 -6.18 -5.19
CA GLY A 161 -2.04 -6.28 -6.61
C GLY A 161 -2.26 -4.98 -7.38
N VAL A 162 -2.43 -5.09 -8.69
CA VAL A 162 -2.58 -3.95 -9.62
C VAL A 162 -3.77 -3.06 -9.23
N ALA A 163 -4.89 -3.66 -8.82
CA ALA A 163 -6.12 -2.93 -8.55
C ALA A 163 -6.05 -1.95 -7.37
N ASN A 164 -5.11 -2.15 -6.46
CA ASN A 164 -4.91 -1.28 -5.28
C ASN A 164 -3.50 -0.69 -5.21
N GLY A 165 -2.84 -0.56 -6.36
CA GLY A 165 -1.52 0.03 -6.47
C GLY A 165 -0.45 -0.68 -5.63
N PHE A 166 -0.58 -1.99 -5.44
CA PHE A 166 0.31 -2.83 -4.64
C PHE A 166 0.48 -2.42 -3.17
N ALA A 167 -0.41 -1.57 -2.64
CA ALA A 167 -0.36 -1.13 -1.25
C ALA A 167 -0.61 -2.27 -0.26
N PRO A 168 -0.05 -2.23 0.95
CA PRO A 168 -0.38 -3.17 2.01
C PRO A 168 -1.86 -3.15 2.36
N LEU A 169 -2.48 -4.35 2.48
CA LEU A 169 -3.87 -4.47 2.93
C LEU A 169 -3.90 -4.57 4.46
N SER A 170 -3.98 -3.43 5.13
CA SER A 170 -3.99 -3.35 6.59
C SER A 170 -5.07 -2.40 7.08
N THR A 171 -5.96 -2.93 7.92
CA THR A 171 -7.02 -2.14 8.56
C THR A 171 -6.44 -1.10 9.50
N ALA A 172 -5.38 -1.43 10.24
CA ALA A 172 -4.69 -0.50 11.13
C ALA A 172 -4.05 0.66 10.36
N ARG A 173 -3.42 0.40 9.21
CA ARG A 173 -2.87 1.47 8.35
C ARG A 173 -3.98 2.35 7.79
N LEU A 174 -5.05 1.76 7.25
CA LEU A 174 -6.18 2.53 6.71
C LEU A 174 -6.83 3.41 7.80
N LYS A 175 -7.06 2.86 9.00
CA LYS A 175 -7.55 3.63 10.14
C LYS A 175 -6.66 4.83 10.46
N ASN A 176 -5.36 4.57 10.65
CA ASN A 176 -4.41 5.63 11.01
C ASN A 176 -4.22 6.67 9.91
N LEU A 177 -4.33 6.28 8.63
CA LEU A 177 -4.36 7.22 7.51
C LEU A 177 -5.57 8.16 7.62
N LEU A 178 -6.78 7.62 7.84
CA LEU A 178 -7.99 8.42 8.01
C LEU A 178 -7.89 9.38 9.19
N LEU A 179 -7.44 8.88 10.35
CA LEU A 179 -7.25 9.71 11.55
C LEU A 179 -6.22 10.82 11.32
N TYR A 180 -5.13 10.52 10.61
CA TYR A 180 -4.10 11.50 10.30
C TYR A 180 -4.61 12.60 9.37
N ILE A 181 -5.34 12.25 8.30
CA ILE A 181 -5.96 13.20 7.38
C ILE A 181 -6.94 14.11 8.15
N LEU A 182 -7.81 13.52 8.97
CA LEU A 182 -8.77 14.29 9.78
C LEU A 182 -8.08 15.18 10.79
N GLY A 183 -6.99 14.74 11.41
CA GLY A 183 -6.16 15.56 12.31
C GLY A 183 -5.52 16.76 11.61
N LYS A 184 -5.14 16.62 10.33
CA LYS A 184 -4.53 17.70 9.52
C LYS A 184 -5.58 18.67 8.95
N MET A 185 -6.69 18.14 8.47
CA MET A 185 -7.71 18.92 7.75
C MET A 185 -8.87 19.39 8.61
N GLY A 186 -9.06 18.79 9.79
CA GLY A 186 -10.26 18.94 10.62
C GLY A 186 -11.44 18.13 10.08
N ASP A 187 -12.64 18.43 10.60
CA ASP A 187 -13.88 17.81 10.14
C ASP A 187 -14.00 17.89 8.62
N THR A 188 -14.18 16.75 7.99
CA THR A 188 -14.14 16.65 6.52
C THR A 188 -15.36 15.88 6.03
N PHE A 189 -16.05 16.42 5.04
CA PHE A 189 -17.17 15.70 4.41
C PHE A 189 -16.65 14.45 3.68
N GLN A 190 -17.43 13.38 3.76
CA GLN A 190 -17.13 12.08 3.13
C GLN A 190 -16.80 12.21 1.64
N THR A 191 -17.53 13.05 0.91
CA THR A 191 -17.28 13.35 -0.51
C THR A 191 -15.88 13.95 -0.73
N LYS A 192 -15.44 14.83 0.13
CA LYS A 192 -14.08 15.40 0.09
C LYS A 192 -13.03 14.36 0.48
N MET A 193 -13.26 13.57 1.53
CA MET A 193 -12.34 12.50 1.97
C MET A 193 -12.08 11.48 0.86
N ASN A 194 -13.10 11.09 0.09
CA ASN A 194 -12.94 10.18 -1.04
C ASN A 194 -11.92 10.69 -2.06
N LYS A 195 -11.90 12.00 -2.34
CA LYS A 195 -10.96 12.62 -3.29
C LYS A 195 -9.56 12.76 -2.68
N VAL A 196 -9.49 13.12 -1.40
CA VAL A 196 -8.20 13.20 -0.69
C VAL A 196 -7.51 11.85 -0.71
N LEU A 197 -8.21 10.76 -0.40
CA LEU A 197 -7.67 9.40 -0.48
C LEU A 197 -7.22 9.04 -1.90
N PHE A 198 -8.03 9.36 -2.91
CA PHE A 198 -7.66 9.16 -4.31
C PHE A 198 -6.35 9.88 -4.66
N TYR A 199 -6.24 11.16 -4.33
CA TYR A 199 -5.02 11.92 -4.63
C TYR A 199 -3.80 11.42 -3.87
N ILE A 200 -3.93 11.04 -2.60
CA ILE A 200 -2.85 10.45 -1.81
C ILE A 200 -2.33 9.17 -2.47
N ASP A 201 -3.22 8.26 -2.83
CA ASP A 201 -2.85 6.98 -3.40
C ASP A 201 -2.24 7.11 -4.80
N PHE A 202 -2.85 7.93 -5.65
CA PHE A 202 -2.36 8.10 -7.02
C PHE A 202 -1.06 8.91 -7.05
N LEU A 203 -0.90 9.94 -6.21
CA LEU A 203 0.37 10.64 -6.08
C LEU A 203 1.47 9.71 -5.58
N SER A 204 1.18 8.90 -4.55
CA SER A 204 2.13 7.91 -4.04
C SER A 204 2.53 6.89 -5.10
N TYR A 205 1.58 6.42 -5.90
CA TYR A 205 1.90 5.49 -6.99
C TYR A 205 2.79 6.14 -8.05
N ARG A 206 2.51 7.38 -8.43
CA ARG A 206 3.34 8.15 -9.37
C ARG A 206 4.78 8.31 -8.88
N GLU A 207 4.98 8.57 -7.60
CA GLU A 207 6.29 8.88 -7.03
C GLU A 207 7.07 7.67 -6.51
N ARG A 208 6.38 6.55 -6.24
CA ARG A 208 6.98 5.39 -5.57
C ARG A 208 6.67 4.05 -6.25
N GLY A 209 5.79 4.00 -7.25
CA GLY A 209 5.27 2.76 -7.84
C GLY A 209 4.38 1.96 -6.88
N MET A 210 3.92 2.57 -5.78
CA MET A 210 3.08 1.92 -4.76
C MET A 210 2.13 2.93 -4.10
N ALA A 211 0.86 2.56 -3.93
CA ALA A 211 -0.14 3.34 -3.19
C ALA A 211 0.00 3.14 -1.66
N ILE A 212 -0.81 3.85 -0.88
CA ILE A 212 -0.71 3.89 0.60
C ILE A 212 -1.89 3.18 1.28
N SER A 213 -3.13 3.48 0.86
CA SER A 213 -4.33 3.07 1.60
C SER A 213 -4.73 1.61 1.40
N GLY A 214 -4.34 0.99 0.28
CA GLY A 214 -4.80 -0.33 -0.14
C GLY A 214 -6.16 -0.32 -0.84
N LEU A 215 -6.76 0.85 -1.07
CA LEU A 215 -8.05 1.00 -1.71
C LEU A 215 -7.96 0.90 -3.24
N ALA A 216 -9.03 0.46 -3.85
CA ALA A 216 -9.28 0.50 -5.29
C ALA A 216 -10.38 1.53 -5.57
N TYR A 217 -10.34 2.22 -6.72
CA TYR A 217 -11.21 3.35 -7.00
C TYR A 217 -12.06 3.12 -8.24
N ASN A 218 -13.32 3.59 -8.18
CA ASN A 218 -14.23 3.64 -9.32
C ASN A 218 -14.50 5.10 -9.71
N ALA A 219 -14.71 5.33 -11.00
CA ALA A 219 -15.18 6.61 -11.52
C ALA A 219 -16.72 6.60 -11.52
N ILE A 220 -17.33 7.42 -10.66
CA ILE A 220 -18.77 7.66 -10.62
C ILE A 220 -19.06 9.14 -10.90
N ASP A 221 -20.34 9.52 -11.07
CA ASP A 221 -20.78 10.89 -11.41
C ASP A 221 -20.23 11.97 -10.47
N PHE A 222 -19.97 11.61 -9.21
CA PHE A 222 -19.46 12.51 -8.19
C PHE A 222 -17.91 12.50 -8.06
N GLY A 223 -17.21 11.97 -9.06
CA GLY A 223 -15.74 11.84 -9.07
C GLY A 223 -15.23 10.47 -8.64
N PRO A 224 -13.90 10.28 -8.53
CA PRO A 224 -13.32 9.03 -8.07
C PRO A 224 -13.67 8.75 -6.60
N VAL A 225 -14.06 7.50 -6.31
CA VAL A 225 -14.42 7.04 -4.95
C VAL A 225 -13.82 5.66 -4.69
N PRO A 226 -13.45 5.35 -3.44
CA PRO A 226 -13.08 3.99 -3.05
C PRO A 226 -14.20 2.99 -3.33
N GLN A 227 -13.90 1.79 -3.78
CA GLN A 227 -14.92 0.79 -4.17
C GLN A 227 -15.91 0.42 -3.07
N ARG A 228 -15.54 0.55 -1.83
CA ARG A 228 -16.42 0.27 -0.67
C ARG A 228 -16.48 1.45 0.27
N TRP A 229 -16.54 2.64 -0.30
CA TRP A 229 -16.56 3.89 0.48
C TRP A 229 -17.62 3.90 1.59
N ASP A 230 -18.76 3.24 1.39
CA ASP A 230 -19.86 3.09 2.36
C ASP A 230 -19.43 2.29 3.62
N ARG A 231 -18.38 1.47 3.52
CA ARG A 231 -17.87 0.62 4.61
C ARG A 231 -16.56 1.13 5.19
N VAL A 232 -15.78 1.85 4.41
CA VAL A 232 -14.45 2.34 4.83
C VAL A 232 -14.54 3.18 6.10
N TYR A 233 -15.50 4.08 6.16
CA TYR A 233 -15.63 4.99 7.30
C TYR A 233 -16.38 4.39 8.50
N SER A 234 -17.29 3.44 8.25
CA SER A 234 -18.03 2.75 9.31
C SER A 234 -17.29 1.57 9.92
N ALA A 235 -16.08 1.28 9.43
CA ALA A 235 -15.28 0.17 9.94
C ALA A 235 -14.51 0.49 11.22
N PHE A 236 -14.39 1.78 11.57
CA PHE A 236 -13.53 2.24 12.66
C PHE A 236 -14.31 3.14 13.60
N ASP A 237 -14.42 2.73 14.86
CA ASP A 237 -15.13 3.49 15.91
C ASP A 237 -14.50 4.86 16.17
N GLU A 238 -13.20 5.01 15.87
CA GLU A 238 -12.48 6.27 16.03
C GLU A 238 -12.72 7.28 14.91
N VAL A 239 -13.50 6.91 13.87
CA VAL A 239 -13.96 7.79 12.79
C VAL A 239 -15.45 8.02 12.95
N GLU A 240 -15.81 9.08 13.68
CA GLU A 240 -17.21 9.44 13.92
C GLU A 240 -17.85 10.02 12.66
N GLN A 241 -19.10 9.61 12.38
CA GLN A 241 -19.88 10.08 11.25
C GLN A 241 -21.09 10.89 11.74
N GLN A 242 -21.20 12.13 11.28
CA GLN A 242 -22.32 13.02 11.64
C GLN A 242 -23.02 13.48 10.38
N THR A 243 -24.34 13.25 10.30
CA THR A 243 -25.16 13.84 9.24
C THR A 243 -25.35 15.31 9.49
N LYS A 244 -24.98 16.16 8.53
CA LYS A 244 -25.17 17.61 8.54
C LYS A 244 -26.01 18.02 7.34
N LEU A 245 -26.94 18.96 7.55
CA LEU A 245 -27.73 19.55 6.46
C LEU A 245 -26.94 20.73 5.86
N VAL A 246 -26.62 20.66 4.58
CA VAL A 246 -25.89 21.70 3.83
C VAL A 246 -26.70 22.02 2.56
N HIS A 247 -27.22 23.23 2.44
CA HIS A 247 -28.07 23.66 1.33
C HIS A 247 -29.23 22.65 1.04
N ASP A 248 -29.93 22.23 2.08
CA ASP A 248 -31.04 21.26 2.06
C ASP A 248 -30.65 19.84 1.58
N GLN A 249 -29.34 19.51 1.53
CA GLN A 249 -28.84 18.18 1.26
C GLN A 249 -28.18 17.56 2.50
N GLU A 250 -28.48 16.29 2.75
CA GLU A 250 -27.81 15.53 3.79
C GLU A 250 -26.38 15.19 3.37
N CYS A 251 -25.41 15.65 4.15
CA CYS A 251 -23.99 15.39 3.96
C CYS A 251 -23.43 14.72 5.20
N VAL A 252 -22.58 13.72 5.02
CA VAL A 252 -21.90 13.05 6.14
C VAL A 252 -20.54 13.71 6.37
N ALA A 253 -20.35 14.28 7.56
CA ALA A 253 -19.07 14.80 8.04
C ALA A 253 -18.36 13.70 8.85
N LEU A 254 -17.06 13.60 8.67
CA LEU A 254 -16.16 12.69 9.38
C LEU A 254 -15.33 13.48 10.37
N THR A 255 -15.23 12.97 11.60
CA THR A 255 -14.44 13.55 12.68
C THR A 255 -13.58 12.47 13.33
N ALA A 256 -12.31 12.76 13.62
CA ALA A 256 -11.44 11.85 14.37
C ALA A 256 -11.68 11.99 15.87
N THR A 257 -11.90 10.87 16.56
CA THR A 257 -12.03 10.85 18.04
C THR A 257 -10.77 10.38 18.74
N ALA A 258 -9.73 9.98 17.97
CA ALA A 258 -8.44 9.55 18.47
C ALA A 258 -7.29 10.12 17.64
N ALA A 259 -6.09 10.16 18.22
CA ALA A 259 -4.87 10.51 17.49
C ALA A 259 -4.41 9.34 16.59
N ALA A 260 -3.84 9.68 15.44
CA ALA A 260 -3.26 8.70 14.53
C ALA A 260 -1.91 8.15 15.04
N ASP A 261 -1.72 6.86 14.94
CA ASP A 261 -0.40 6.23 15.06
C ASP A 261 0.25 6.12 13.67
N MET A 262 1.22 6.97 13.42
CA MET A 262 1.96 7.00 12.13
C MET A 262 3.26 6.19 12.17
N GLY A 263 3.48 5.34 13.16
CA GLY A 263 4.68 4.49 13.26
C GLY A 263 4.82 3.48 12.12
N GLY A 264 3.71 3.04 11.53
CA GLY A 264 3.67 2.12 10.39
C GLY A 264 3.83 2.78 9.01
N PHE A 265 4.11 4.11 8.92
CA PHE A 265 4.29 4.83 7.67
C PHE A 265 5.72 5.32 7.51
N THR A 266 6.26 5.25 6.29
CA THR A 266 7.60 5.79 5.99
C THR A 266 7.61 7.32 5.99
N ILE A 267 8.79 7.91 5.94
CA ILE A 267 8.95 9.38 5.87
C ILE A 267 8.38 9.90 4.56
N GLU A 268 8.62 9.19 3.46
CA GLU A 268 8.13 9.53 2.12
C GLU A 268 6.60 9.45 2.05
N GLU A 269 5.99 8.40 2.62
CA GLU A 269 4.53 8.28 2.70
C GLU A 269 3.90 9.46 3.45
N LYS A 270 4.49 9.85 4.59
CA LYS A 270 4.03 11.00 5.37
C LYS A 270 4.16 12.31 4.59
N ALA A 271 5.24 12.51 3.85
CA ALA A 271 5.45 13.69 3.03
C ALA A 271 4.36 13.82 1.94
N ILE A 272 4.03 12.72 1.26
CA ILE A 272 2.96 12.68 0.25
C ILE A 272 1.59 12.98 0.86
N ILE A 273 1.29 12.38 2.02
CA ILE A 273 0.02 12.63 2.72
C ILE A 273 -0.08 14.10 3.13
N ASP A 274 1.00 14.67 3.65
CA ASP A 274 1.06 16.07 4.08
C ASP A 274 0.88 17.02 2.89
N GLU A 275 1.55 16.77 1.77
CA GLU A 275 1.42 17.57 0.54
C GLU A 275 -0.03 17.62 0.06
N VAL A 276 -0.69 16.47 -0.07
CA VAL A 276 -2.08 16.41 -0.52
C VAL A 276 -3.01 17.09 0.50
N CYS A 277 -2.82 16.84 1.79
CA CYS A 277 -3.63 17.48 2.84
C CYS A 277 -3.52 19.02 2.79
N GLU A 278 -2.31 19.57 2.70
CA GLU A 278 -2.10 21.02 2.64
C GLU A 278 -2.73 21.63 1.37
N LYS A 279 -2.55 20.97 0.22
CA LYS A 279 -3.13 21.42 -1.06
C LYS A 279 -4.66 21.40 -1.05
N MET A 280 -5.26 20.38 -0.41
CA MET A 280 -6.71 20.17 -0.43
C MET A 280 -7.43 20.82 0.76
N LYS A 281 -6.74 21.19 1.84
CA LYS A 281 -7.33 21.69 3.08
C LYS A 281 -8.28 22.86 2.88
N SER A 282 -7.87 23.85 2.08
CA SER A 282 -8.63 25.08 1.81
C SER A 282 -9.76 24.89 0.79
N LEU A 283 -9.77 23.82 0.03
CA LEU A 283 -10.79 23.58 -1.00
C LEU A 283 -12.10 23.13 -0.34
N SER A 284 -13.22 23.64 -0.86
CA SER A 284 -14.54 23.13 -0.51
C SER A 284 -14.78 21.72 -1.10
N ALA A 285 -15.82 21.03 -0.65
CA ALA A 285 -16.21 19.75 -1.25
C ALA A 285 -16.59 19.88 -2.74
N HIS A 286 -17.10 21.05 -3.15
CA HIS A 286 -17.41 21.37 -4.55
C HIS A 286 -16.11 21.55 -5.34
N ASP A 287 -15.20 22.42 -4.86
CA ASP A 287 -13.93 22.71 -5.57
C ASP A 287 -13.08 21.45 -5.81
N ILE A 288 -13.00 20.57 -4.80
CA ILE A 288 -12.25 19.32 -4.93
C ILE A 288 -12.96 18.31 -5.87
N SER A 289 -14.29 18.33 -5.94
CA SER A 289 -15.05 17.57 -6.93
C SER A 289 -14.76 18.08 -8.34
N ASP A 290 -14.81 19.38 -8.57
CA ASP A 290 -14.53 19.98 -9.86
C ASP A 290 -13.07 19.73 -10.29
N LEU A 291 -12.13 19.76 -9.34
CA LEU A 291 -10.75 19.40 -9.58
C LEU A 291 -10.65 17.94 -10.05
N SER A 292 -11.28 17.03 -9.32
CA SER A 292 -11.26 15.60 -9.63
C SER A 292 -11.94 15.24 -10.96
N HIS A 293 -12.93 16.03 -11.39
CA HIS A 293 -13.57 15.87 -12.70
C HIS A 293 -12.69 16.33 -13.88
N ARG A 294 -11.58 17.02 -13.63
CA ARG A 294 -10.60 17.35 -14.66
C ARG A 294 -9.59 16.22 -14.90
N GLU A 295 -9.49 15.29 -13.96
CA GLU A 295 -8.53 14.17 -14.04
C GLU A 295 -8.82 13.26 -15.23
N PRO A 296 -7.82 12.94 -16.07
CA PRO A 296 -7.94 11.91 -17.09
C PRO A 296 -8.38 10.56 -16.49
N ALA A 297 -7.84 10.20 -15.33
CA ALA A 297 -8.18 9.00 -14.57
C ALA A 297 -9.70 8.85 -14.35
N TRP A 298 -10.40 9.94 -14.06
CA TRP A 298 -11.85 9.92 -13.91
C TRP A 298 -12.58 9.94 -15.27
N LYS A 299 -12.16 10.82 -16.19
CA LYS A 299 -12.83 11.00 -17.50
C LYS A 299 -12.79 9.74 -18.35
N ASN A 300 -11.65 9.08 -18.38
CA ASN A 300 -11.42 7.88 -19.20
C ASN A 300 -12.19 6.67 -18.70
N HIS A 301 -12.57 6.65 -17.41
CA HIS A 301 -13.19 5.51 -16.75
C HIS A 301 -14.61 5.78 -16.24
N LEU A 302 -15.17 6.97 -16.50
CA LEU A 302 -16.53 7.32 -16.10
C LEU A 302 -17.54 6.35 -16.75
N HIS A 303 -18.50 5.89 -15.95
CA HIS A 303 -19.51 4.89 -16.31
C HIS A 303 -18.97 3.51 -16.72
N GLN A 304 -17.69 3.24 -16.53
CA GLN A 304 -17.16 1.89 -16.65
C GLN A 304 -17.35 1.15 -15.33
N SER A 305 -17.63 -0.15 -15.42
CA SER A 305 -17.77 -1.00 -14.23
C SER A 305 -16.41 -1.38 -13.63
N GLU A 306 -15.33 -0.99 -14.28
CA GLU A 306 -13.97 -1.36 -13.94
C GLU A 306 -13.33 -0.37 -12.96
N THR A 307 -12.33 -0.85 -12.26
CA THR A 307 -11.50 -0.05 -11.36
C THR A 307 -10.64 0.91 -12.18
N ILE A 308 -10.51 2.15 -11.73
CA ILE A 308 -9.53 3.10 -12.30
C ILE A 308 -8.14 2.50 -12.13
N PRO A 309 -7.38 2.24 -13.20
CA PRO A 309 -6.05 1.65 -13.08
C PRO A 309 -5.06 2.66 -12.51
N TYR A 310 -4.16 2.20 -11.66
CA TYR A 310 -3.15 3.06 -11.06
C TYR A 310 -2.12 3.63 -12.06
N SER A 311 -2.02 3.07 -13.27
CA SER A 311 -1.25 3.68 -14.37
C SER A 311 -1.74 5.08 -14.76
N GLU A 312 -3.00 5.42 -14.49
CA GLU A 312 -3.53 6.78 -14.67
C GLU A 312 -2.91 7.81 -13.69
N ALA A 313 -2.19 7.37 -12.68
CA ALA A 313 -1.47 8.25 -11.74
C ALA A 313 -0.48 9.19 -12.46
N PHE A 314 0.08 8.74 -13.59
CA PHE A 314 1.03 9.53 -14.37
C PHE A 314 0.36 10.62 -15.24
N SER A 315 -0.96 10.63 -15.28
CA SER A 315 -1.78 11.66 -15.96
C SER A 315 -2.42 12.67 -14.98
N LEU A 316 -2.12 12.60 -13.67
CA LEU A 316 -2.68 13.49 -12.66
C LEU A 316 -2.36 14.97 -12.98
N VAL A 317 -3.39 15.82 -12.83
CA VAL A 317 -3.30 17.27 -13.03
C VAL A 317 -3.63 18.09 -11.77
N GLY A 318 -4.24 17.47 -10.76
CA GLY A 318 -4.69 18.13 -9.54
C GLY A 318 -3.65 18.19 -8.41
N VAL A 319 -2.58 17.40 -8.48
CA VAL A 319 -1.48 17.36 -7.52
C VAL A 319 -0.15 17.23 -8.19
#